data_fa3c5af19af42c3207c0ac475c25f186
#
_entry.id   fa3c5af19af42c3207c0ac475c25f186
#
_cell.length_a   1.000
_cell.length_b   1.000
_cell.length_c   1.000
_cell.angle_alpha   90.00
_cell.angle_beta   90.00
_cell.angle_gamma   90.00
#
_symmetry.space_group_name_H-M   'P 1'
#
loop_
_entity.id
_entity.type
_entity.pdbx_description
1 polymer ?
#
loop_
_entity_poly.entity_id
_entity_poly.type
_entity_poly.pdbx_seq_one_letter_code
_entity_poly.pdbx_strand_id
1 'polypeptide(L)'
;MLRAAQEALVAGSRNGLRSALDEFLRQASGQPFCDGCLAVELRAGRLDVQYALDGSASPMDRGHGRCSVCGQTLTVTRATAA
;
A
#
# COMPACT_ATOMS: atom_id res chain seq x y z
N MET A 1 -3.78 -12.17 -20.77
CA MET A 1 -3.66 -13.46 -20.10
C MET A 1 -2.36 -13.61 -19.33
N LEU A 2 -1.23 -13.40 -19.97
CA LEU A 2 0.04 -13.40 -19.25
C LEU A 2 0.07 -12.34 -18.16
N ARG A 3 -0.51 -11.19 -18.46
CA ARG A 3 -0.55 -10.11 -17.49
C ARG A 3 -1.32 -10.50 -16.23
N ALA A 4 -2.46 -11.18 -16.39
CA ALA A 4 -3.25 -11.59 -15.24
C ALA A 4 -2.47 -12.57 -14.36
N ALA A 5 -1.73 -13.49 -14.98
CA ALA A 5 -0.90 -14.43 -14.24
C ALA A 5 0.22 -13.71 -13.50
N GLN A 6 0.83 -12.73 -14.13
CA GLN A 6 1.88 -11.93 -13.51
C GLN A 6 1.35 -11.13 -12.35
N GLU A 7 0.19 -10.53 -12.50
CA GLU A 7 -0.44 -9.79 -11.42
C GLU A 7 -0.74 -10.68 -10.23
N ALA A 8 -1.22 -11.89 -10.48
CA ALA A 8 -1.48 -12.84 -9.41
C ALA A 8 -0.21 -13.24 -8.69
N LEU A 9 0.87 -13.45 -9.42
CA LEU A 9 2.16 -13.77 -8.82
C LEU A 9 2.69 -12.61 -7.99
N VAL A 10 2.58 -11.40 -8.48
CA VAL A 10 3.02 -10.21 -7.75
C VAL A 10 2.20 -10.05 -6.47
N ALA A 11 0.89 -10.20 -6.56
CA ALA A 11 0.04 -10.07 -5.39
C ALA A 11 0.30 -11.15 -4.35
N GLY A 12 0.70 -12.35 -4.80
CA GLY A 12 0.99 -13.45 -3.89
C GLY A 12 2.39 -13.42 -3.30
N SER A 13 3.25 -12.54 -3.77
CA SER A 13 4.63 -12.43 -3.32
C SER A 13 4.78 -11.27 -2.36
N ARG A 14 5.43 -11.51 -1.21
CA ARG A 14 5.70 -10.43 -0.26
C ARG A 14 6.56 -9.33 -0.87
N ASN A 15 7.58 -9.72 -1.64
CA ASN A 15 8.43 -8.75 -2.31
C ASN A 15 7.68 -8.00 -3.39
N GLY A 16 6.83 -8.69 -4.14
CA GLY A 16 6.00 -8.07 -5.15
C GLY A 16 5.00 -7.10 -4.55
N LEU A 17 4.37 -7.48 -3.44
CA LEU A 17 3.44 -6.60 -2.74
C LEU A 17 4.13 -5.35 -2.22
N ARG A 18 5.31 -5.49 -1.65
CA ARG A 18 6.08 -4.37 -1.13
C ARG A 18 6.42 -3.39 -2.26
N SER A 19 6.85 -3.91 -3.41
CA SER A 19 7.16 -3.08 -4.57
C SER A 19 5.91 -2.37 -5.10
N ALA A 20 4.80 -3.08 -5.18
CA ALA A 20 3.54 -2.51 -5.63
C ALA A 20 3.06 -1.40 -4.69
N LEU A 21 3.23 -1.61 -3.40
CA LEU A 21 2.85 -0.65 -2.38
C LEU A 21 3.69 0.62 -2.49
N ASP A 22 5.00 0.48 -2.61
CA ASP A 22 5.91 1.62 -2.77
C ASP A 22 5.54 2.43 -4.01
N GLU A 23 5.30 1.74 -5.12
CA GLU A 23 4.94 2.38 -6.37
C GLU A 23 3.63 3.15 -6.24
N PHE A 24 2.64 2.51 -5.65
CA PHE A 24 1.31 3.11 -5.48
C PHE A 24 1.40 4.38 -4.63
N LEU A 25 2.09 4.30 -3.51
CA LEU A 25 2.20 5.44 -2.60
C LEU A 25 3.01 6.59 -3.21
N ARG A 26 4.05 6.29 -3.97
CA ARG A 26 4.81 7.33 -4.65
C ARG A 26 3.98 8.03 -5.71
N GLN A 27 3.20 7.27 -6.48
CA GLN A 27 2.33 7.86 -7.49
C GLN A 27 1.22 8.69 -6.89
N ALA A 28 0.84 8.40 -5.68
CA ALA A 28 -0.21 9.14 -4.99
C ALA A 28 0.26 10.48 -4.43
N SER A 29 1.53 10.81 -4.56
CA SER A 29 2.09 12.13 -4.21
C SER A 29 1.82 12.54 -2.77
N GLY A 30 2.00 11.62 -1.85
CA GLY A 30 1.88 11.89 -0.42
C GLY A 30 0.47 11.84 0.15
N GLN A 31 -0.50 11.42 -0.64
CA GLN A 31 -1.86 11.26 -0.11
C GLN A 31 -1.91 10.10 0.86
N PRO A 32 -2.67 10.23 1.97
CA PRO A 32 -2.76 9.18 2.98
C PRO A 32 -3.81 8.14 2.62
N PHE A 33 -3.50 6.88 2.92
CA PHE A 33 -4.40 5.76 2.71
C PHE A 33 -4.41 4.86 3.93
N CYS A 34 -5.58 4.40 4.34
CA CYS A 34 -5.66 3.41 5.41
C CYS A 34 -5.31 2.02 4.89
N ASP A 35 -4.97 1.12 5.81
CA ASP A 35 -4.55 -0.24 5.44
C ASP A 35 -5.63 -0.98 4.66
N GLY A 36 -6.90 -0.78 5.03
CA GLY A 36 -8.02 -1.41 4.34
C GLY A 36 -8.14 -0.96 2.89
N CYS A 37 -8.00 0.34 2.64
CA CYS A 37 -8.06 0.86 1.28
C CYS A 37 -6.86 0.41 0.45
N LEU A 38 -5.68 0.37 1.05
CA LEU A 38 -4.50 -0.16 0.37
C LEU A 38 -4.69 -1.62 0.00
N ALA A 39 -5.28 -2.41 0.90
CA ALA A 39 -5.55 -3.81 0.62
C ALA A 39 -6.47 -3.98 -0.59
N VAL A 40 -7.51 -3.18 -0.66
CA VAL A 40 -8.45 -3.21 -1.80
C VAL A 40 -7.73 -2.82 -3.09
N GLU A 41 -6.98 -1.73 -3.05
CA GLU A 41 -6.28 -1.24 -4.25
C GLU A 41 -5.25 -2.23 -4.77
N LEU A 42 -4.54 -2.89 -3.87
CA LEU A 42 -3.47 -3.81 -4.22
C LEU A 42 -3.96 -5.26 -4.32
N ARG A 43 -5.24 -5.49 -4.11
CA ARG A 43 -5.85 -6.82 -4.15
C ARG A 43 -5.13 -7.80 -3.26
N ALA A 44 -4.85 -7.36 -2.04
CA ALA A 44 -4.11 -8.14 -1.07
C ALA A 44 -4.88 -8.20 0.23
N GLY A 45 -4.45 -9.07 1.14
CA GLY A 45 -5.02 -9.12 2.47
C GLY A 45 -4.54 -7.94 3.30
N ARG A 46 -5.36 -7.52 4.26
CA ARG A 46 -5.01 -6.40 5.13
C ARG A 46 -3.73 -6.69 5.92
N LEU A 47 -3.60 -7.91 6.44
CA LEU A 47 -2.39 -8.29 7.18
C LEU A 47 -1.17 -8.30 6.29
N ASP A 48 -1.32 -8.73 5.04
CA ASP A 48 -0.22 -8.72 4.08
C ASP A 48 0.26 -7.29 3.83
N VAL A 49 -0.67 -6.35 3.73
CA VAL A 49 -0.33 -4.93 3.58
C VAL A 49 0.43 -4.44 4.80
N GLN A 50 -0.03 -4.79 6.00
CA GLN A 50 0.64 -4.38 7.24
C GLN A 50 2.06 -4.92 7.31
N TYR A 51 2.27 -6.18 6.95
CA TYR A 51 3.61 -6.76 6.91
C TYR A 51 4.49 -6.08 5.87
N ALA A 52 3.92 -5.77 4.71
CA ALA A 52 4.68 -5.07 3.66
C ALA A 52 5.10 -3.68 4.12
N LEU A 53 4.22 -2.97 4.82
CA LEU A 53 4.54 -1.64 5.34
C LEU A 53 5.63 -1.71 6.39
N ASP A 54 5.55 -2.69 7.29
CA ASP A 54 6.55 -2.84 8.35
C ASP A 54 7.93 -3.17 7.79
N GLY A 55 7.97 -3.90 6.69
CA GLY A 55 9.23 -4.30 6.08
C GLY A 55 9.74 -3.36 5.00
N SER A 56 9.04 -2.27 4.74
CA SER A 56 9.42 -1.36 3.66
C SER A 56 10.65 -0.55 4.03
N ALA A 57 11.56 -0.40 3.08
CA ALA A 57 12.73 0.46 3.23
C ALA A 57 12.47 1.87 2.72
N SER A 58 11.35 2.09 2.05
CA SER A 58 11.01 3.41 1.50
C SER A 58 10.55 4.36 2.61
N PRO A 59 10.86 5.65 2.50
CA PRO A 59 10.38 6.62 3.47
C PRO A 59 8.87 6.70 3.46
N MET A 60 8.27 6.40 4.59
CA MET A 60 6.81 6.44 4.75
C MET A 60 6.48 7.01 6.11
N ASP A 61 5.36 7.71 6.17
CA ASP A 61 4.83 8.26 7.40
C ASP A 61 3.54 7.53 7.72
N ARG A 62 3.50 6.88 8.90
CA ARG A 62 2.31 6.20 9.39
C ARG A 62 1.84 6.90 10.65
N GLY A 63 0.56 7.21 10.68
CA GLY A 63 0.01 7.85 11.84
C GLY A 63 -1.49 8.02 11.71
N HIS A 64 -2.09 8.63 12.70
CA HIS A 64 -3.52 8.87 12.73
C HIS A 64 -3.85 10.02 11.77
N GLY A 65 -4.80 9.79 10.88
CA GLY A 65 -5.19 10.80 9.91
C GLY A 65 -6.39 10.36 9.11
N ARG A 66 -6.76 11.18 8.15
CA ARG A 66 -7.92 10.93 7.33
C ARG A 66 -7.50 10.23 6.03
N CYS A 67 -8.12 9.09 5.75
CA CYS A 67 -7.87 8.37 4.51
C CYS A 67 -8.45 9.15 3.33
N SER A 68 -7.67 9.30 2.27
CA SER A 68 -8.11 10.04 1.09
C SER A 68 -9.14 9.29 0.25
N VAL A 69 -9.33 8.00 0.49
CA VAL A 69 -10.30 7.18 -0.26
C VAL A 69 -11.61 7.05 0.50
N CYS A 70 -11.57 6.53 1.73
CA CYS A 70 -12.80 6.28 2.48
C CYS A 70 -13.21 7.43 3.40
N GLY A 71 -12.32 8.38 3.63
CA GLY A 71 -12.62 9.55 4.44
C GLY A 71 -12.66 9.32 5.93
N GLN A 72 -12.38 8.11 6.39
CA GLN A 72 -12.37 7.81 7.81
C GLN A 72 -11.08 8.24 8.47
N THR A 73 -11.16 8.61 9.74
CA THR A 73 -9.99 8.96 10.53
C THR A 73 -9.51 7.72 11.26
N LEU A 74 -8.32 7.26 10.88
CA LEU A 74 -7.73 6.04 11.43
C LEU A 74 -6.24 6.04 11.05
N THR A 75 -5.56 4.92 11.31
CA THR A 75 -4.15 4.82 10.93
C THR A 75 -4.01 4.83 9.41
N VAL A 76 -3.25 5.78 8.90
CA VAL A 76 -3.00 5.93 7.46
C VAL A 76 -1.50 5.93 7.19
N THR A 77 -1.15 5.65 5.94
CA THR A 77 0.24 5.65 5.47
C THR A 77 0.34 6.53 4.24
N ARG A 78 1.41 7.30 4.16
CA ARG A 78 1.69 8.12 2.99
C ARG A 78 3.19 8.12 2.71
N ALA A 79 3.56 8.32 1.46
CA ALA A 79 4.95 8.46 1.09
C ALA A 79 5.45 9.84 1.52
N THR A 80 6.64 9.88 2.12
CA THR A 80 7.25 11.14 2.58
C THR A 80 8.41 11.56 1.71
N ALA A 81 8.89 10.70 0.84
CA ALA A 81 10.01 11.02 -0.03
C ALA A 81 9.61 12.05 -1.07
N ALA A 82 10.42 13.01 -1.22
CA ALA A 82 10.24 13.99 -2.29
C ALA A 82 10.85 13.45 -3.57
#